data_21e1d2d100181d86cff3e745b03c1db9
#
_entry.id   21e1d2d100181d86cff3e745b03c1db9
#
_cell.length_a   1.000
_cell.length_b   1.000
_cell.length_c   1.000
_cell.angle_alpha   90.00
_cell.angle_beta   90.00
_cell.angle_gamma   90.00
#
_symmetry.space_group_name_H-M   'P 1'
#
loop_
_entity.id
_entity.type
_entity.pdbx_description
1 polymer ?
#
loop_
_entity_poly.entity_id
_entity_poly.type
_entity_poly.pdbx_seq_one_letter_code
_entity_poly.pdbx_strand_id
1 'polypeptide(L)'
;MYRNGSLVFDGIVDEQAMSFGTNGRTLTLECRSRSALLLDNEALPQQYQHPSLPLLFERHALPYGLVRALGPQTTYSGTLSVTKGMSEWAVLFSFCNNYLGVRPRITPQGELDATGMDSPLPPLLFSSNGGIPFLSLEERHLPCHLLSEVRFRAQSGGEYSIRLTDAQTVAQGIQRRRYCNAAPSSSRPASFGEAMLRSAREQSYRLTVVCPGWVDAEIGQSCRVESPFLSVSEDLLVCAVRYRRDMSSHITSVILRKKEG
;
A
#
# COMPACT_ATOMS: atom_id res chain seq x y z
N MET A 1 3.86 21.77 -2.90
CA MET A 1 5.20 21.81 -3.53
C MET A 1 5.07 21.63 -5.02
N TYR A 2 5.73 22.48 -5.81
CA TYR A 2 5.64 22.44 -7.27
C TYR A 2 7.03 22.19 -7.89
N ARG A 3 7.04 21.48 -9.00
CA ARG A 3 8.22 21.28 -9.86
C ARG A 3 7.87 21.68 -11.29
N ASN A 4 8.58 22.64 -11.85
CA ASN A 4 8.33 23.15 -13.21
C ASN A 4 6.85 23.49 -13.49
N GLY A 5 6.15 24.06 -12.51
CA GLY A 5 4.72 24.38 -12.60
C GLY A 5 3.74 23.25 -12.32
N SER A 6 4.20 22.00 -12.22
CA SER A 6 3.37 20.84 -11.88
C SER A 6 3.37 20.58 -10.37
N LEU A 7 2.20 20.31 -9.80
CA LEU A 7 2.05 19.94 -8.40
C LEU A 7 2.66 18.55 -8.19
N VAL A 8 3.67 18.45 -7.31
CA VAL A 8 4.33 17.19 -6.98
C VAL A 8 4.05 16.72 -5.56
N PHE A 9 3.61 17.62 -4.69
CA PHE A 9 3.23 17.28 -3.32
C PHE A 9 2.24 18.33 -2.78
N ASP A 10 1.14 17.82 -2.23
CA ASP A 10 0.18 18.57 -1.42
C ASP A 10 0.03 17.89 -0.06
N GLY A 11 0.15 18.68 1.03
CA GLY A 11 0.17 18.07 2.35
C GLY A 11 0.22 19.09 3.48
N ILE A 12 0.49 18.56 4.65
CA ILE A 12 0.61 19.27 5.91
C ILE A 12 2.06 19.29 6.38
N VAL A 13 2.45 20.35 7.07
CA VAL A 13 3.74 20.44 7.76
C VAL A 13 3.57 19.84 9.15
N ASP A 14 4.32 18.78 9.44
CA ASP A 14 4.31 18.13 10.76
C ASP A 14 5.35 18.75 11.68
N GLU A 15 6.53 19.08 11.14
CA GLU A 15 7.61 19.66 11.92
C GLU A 15 8.33 20.75 11.13
N GLN A 16 8.72 21.79 11.84
CA GLN A 16 9.62 22.84 11.38
C GLN A 16 10.78 22.98 12.34
N ALA A 17 11.97 22.73 11.87
CA ALA A 17 13.20 22.91 12.66
C ALA A 17 14.10 23.97 12.02
N MET A 18 14.61 24.89 12.85
CA MET A 18 15.65 25.86 12.46
C MET A 18 16.93 25.55 13.20
N SER A 19 18.04 25.47 12.46
CA SER A 19 19.36 25.30 13.05
C SER A 19 20.31 26.43 12.59
N PHE A 20 21.21 26.76 13.49
CA PHE A 20 22.28 27.75 13.28
C PHE A 20 23.61 27.08 13.60
N GLY A 21 24.55 27.13 12.70
CA GLY A 21 25.87 26.54 12.91
C GLY A 21 26.92 27.18 12.03
N THR A 22 28.13 26.60 12.06
CA THR A 22 29.27 27.07 11.26
C THR A 22 28.99 27.06 9.76
N ASN A 23 28.06 26.21 9.31
CA ASN A 23 27.65 26.11 7.93
C ASN A 23 26.44 27.03 7.55
N GLY A 24 26.09 27.98 8.44
CA GLY A 24 24.99 28.91 8.21
C GLY A 24 23.69 28.52 8.91
N ARG A 25 22.58 28.99 8.30
CA ARG A 25 21.21 28.74 8.78
C ARG A 25 20.55 27.68 7.93
N THR A 26 19.91 26.72 8.57
CA THR A 26 19.15 25.67 7.88
C THR A 26 17.72 25.66 8.40
N LEU A 27 16.76 25.61 7.49
CA LEU A 27 15.35 25.35 7.78
C LEU A 27 15.00 23.96 7.25
N THR A 28 14.54 23.11 8.14
CA THR A 28 14.02 21.76 7.81
C THR A 28 12.51 21.78 8.00
N LEU A 29 11.79 21.29 7.01
CA LEU A 29 10.34 21.07 7.06
C LEU A 29 10.07 19.59 6.84
N GLU A 30 9.43 18.95 7.81
CA GLU A 30 8.90 17.60 7.64
C GLU A 30 7.41 17.70 7.31
N CYS A 31 7.03 17.05 6.20
CA CYS A 31 5.69 17.16 5.66
C CYS A 31 5.15 15.77 5.30
N ARG A 32 3.86 15.56 5.55
CA ARG A 32 3.13 14.38 5.08
C ARG A 32 1.99 14.81 4.15
N SER A 33 1.57 13.92 3.25
CA SER A 33 0.39 14.17 2.42
C SER A 33 -0.87 14.35 3.28
N ARG A 34 -1.90 15.02 2.77
CA ARG A 34 -3.17 15.20 3.50
C ARG A 34 -3.79 13.89 3.97
N SER A 35 -3.55 12.80 3.26
CA SER A 35 -4.00 11.46 3.66
C SER A 35 -3.41 11.00 5.01
N ALA A 36 -2.35 11.63 5.51
CA ALA A 36 -1.84 11.38 6.86
C ALA A 36 -2.91 11.68 7.93
N LEU A 37 -3.77 12.67 7.69
CA LEU A 37 -4.89 12.97 8.60
C LEU A 37 -5.83 11.78 8.80
N LEU A 38 -5.95 10.89 7.82
CA LEU A 38 -6.74 9.67 7.96
C LEU A 38 -6.11 8.66 8.93
N LEU A 39 -4.79 8.71 9.11
CA LEU A 39 -4.07 7.89 10.08
C LEU A 39 -4.09 8.49 11.48
N ASP A 40 -4.03 9.83 11.56
CA ASP A 40 -3.89 10.58 12.81
C ASP A 40 -5.23 10.74 13.54
N ASN A 41 -6.35 10.67 12.81
CA ASN A 41 -7.68 10.85 13.38
C ASN A 41 -8.35 9.51 13.67
N GLU A 42 -8.91 9.41 14.88
CA GLU A 42 -9.70 8.26 15.32
C GLU A 42 -11.13 8.38 14.76
N ALA A 43 -11.60 7.32 14.14
CA ALA A 43 -12.96 7.24 13.64
C ALA A 43 -13.97 7.06 14.79
N LEU A 44 -15.11 7.71 14.68
CA LEU A 44 -16.19 7.57 15.67
C LEU A 44 -16.68 6.11 15.72
N PRO A 45 -16.66 5.46 16.90
CA PRO A 45 -17.16 4.09 17.06
C PRO A 45 -18.63 3.99 16.67
N GLN A 46 -18.93 3.15 15.70
CA GLN A 46 -20.28 2.93 15.18
C GLN A 46 -20.36 1.64 14.34
N GLN A 47 -21.57 1.32 13.91
CA GLN A 47 -21.82 0.20 13.02
C GLN A 47 -22.48 0.67 11.74
N TYR A 48 -21.94 0.29 10.61
CA TYR A 48 -22.55 0.48 9.31
C TYR A 48 -23.29 -0.79 8.90
N GLN A 49 -24.60 -0.73 8.87
CA GLN A 49 -25.41 -1.74 8.22
C GLN A 49 -25.34 -1.51 6.71
N HIS A 50 -25.08 -2.57 5.95
CA HIS A 50 -24.96 -2.49 4.49
C HIS A 50 -23.98 -1.42 4.01
N PRO A 51 -22.67 -1.52 4.35
CA PRO A 51 -21.69 -0.51 3.99
C PRO A 51 -21.48 -0.41 2.49
N SER A 52 -21.12 0.79 2.02
CA SER A 52 -20.73 1.05 0.63
C SER A 52 -19.53 1.99 0.57
N LEU A 53 -18.76 1.92 -0.53
CA LEU A 53 -17.60 2.79 -0.72
C LEU A 53 -17.98 4.28 -0.70
N PRO A 54 -19.06 4.74 -1.37
CA PRO A 54 -19.47 6.14 -1.31
C PRO A 54 -19.79 6.63 0.09
N LEU A 55 -20.56 5.86 0.85
CA LEU A 55 -20.93 6.20 2.23
C LEU A 55 -19.69 6.35 3.12
N LEU A 56 -18.78 5.41 3.03
CA LEU A 56 -17.56 5.42 3.85
C LEU A 56 -16.60 6.52 3.41
N PHE A 57 -16.51 6.78 2.10
CA PHE A 57 -15.72 7.89 1.59
C PHE A 57 -16.24 9.24 2.11
N GLU A 58 -17.55 9.47 2.01
CA GLU A 58 -18.18 10.70 2.49
C GLU A 58 -17.91 10.95 3.99
N ARG A 59 -17.92 9.90 4.80
CA ARG A 59 -17.75 10.04 6.25
C ARG A 59 -16.30 10.03 6.72
N HIS A 60 -15.43 9.26 6.08
CA HIS A 60 -14.09 8.97 6.57
C HIS A 60 -12.95 9.57 5.73
N ALA A 61 -13.24 10.06 4.52
CA ALA A 61 -12.21 10.60 3.63
C ALA A 61 -12.49 12.04 3.18
N LEU A 62 -13.71 12.34 2.79
CA LEU A 62 -14.10 13.67 2.32
C LEU A 62 -13.80 14.79 3.32
N PRO A 63 -14.08 14.63 4.65
CA PRO A 63 -13.78 15.67 5.64
C PRO A 63 -12.29 16.03 5.74
N TYR A 64 -11.41 15.14 5.30
CA TYR A 64 -9.96 15.32 5.31
C TYR A 64 -9.39 15.80 3.97
N GLY A 65 -10.26 16.25 3.06
CA GLY A 65 -9.87 16.87 1.81
C GLY A 65 -9.55 15.93 0.66
N LEU A 66 -9.94 14.64 0.75
CA LEU A 66 -9.94 13.77 -0.41
C LEU A 66 -11.10 14.15 -1.33
N VAL A 67 -10.89 14.01 -2.66
CA VAL A 67 -11.82 14.58 -3.65
C VAL A 67 -12.89 13.61 -4.13
N ARG A 68 -12.57 12.32 -4.24
CA ARG A 68 -13.52 11.26 -4.64
C ARG A 68 -12.98 9.85 -4.36
N ALA A 69 -13.89 8.87 -4.41
CA ALA A 69 -13.53 7.45 -4.41
C ALA A 69 -13.68 6.86 -5.81
N LEU A 70 -12.67 6.07 -6.21
CA LEU A 70 -12.67 5.26 -7.41
C LEU A 70 -12.89 3.80 -7.00
N GLY A 71 -13.93 3.17 -7.53
CA GLY A 71 -14.27 1.78 -7.22
C GLY A 71 -15.77 1.50 -7.31
N PRO A 72 -16.20 0.30 -6.87
CA PRO A 72 -17.60 -0.11 -6.92
C PRO A 72 -18.52 0.81 -6.11
N GLN A 73 -19.67 1.16 -6.71
CA GLN A 73 -20.68 2.00 -6.06
C GLN A 73 -21.77 1.17 -5.36
N THR A 74 -21.59 -0.15 -5.32
CA THR A 74 -22.56 -1.08 -4.75
C THR A 74 -22.58 -1.06 -3.23
N THR A 75 -23.74 -1.38 -2.67
CA THR A 75 -23.92 -1.62 -1.24
C THR A 75 -23.73 -3.10 -0.93
N TYR A 76 -23.02 -3.41 0.13
CA TYR A 76 -22.71 -4.77 0.51
C TYR A 76 -23.55 -5.22 1.70
N SER A 77 -23.99 -6.47 1.68
CA SER A 77 -24.70 -7.06 2.82
C SER A 77 -23.74 -7.30 3.98
N GLY A 78 -24.25 -7.09 5.20
CA GLY A 78 -23.49 -7.30 6.44
C GLY A 78 -23.19 -6.00 7.18
N THR A 79 -22.39 -6.13 8.23
CA THR A 79 -22.10 -5.03 9.15
C THR A 79 -20.60 -4.76 9.21
N LEU A 80 -20.22 -3.51 8.95
CA LEU A 80 -18.87 -3.03 9.24
C LEU A 80 -18.88 -2.34 10.61
N SER A 81 -18.13 -2.88 11.55
CA SER A 81 -18.01 -2.31 12.90
C SER A 81 -16.76 -1.45 13.00
N VAL A 82 -16.94 -0.21 13.40
CA VAL A 82 -15.86 0.71 13.77
C VAL A 82 -15.74 0.66 15.28
N THR A 83 -14.61 0.18 15.77
CA THR A 83 -14.31 0.07 17.20
C THR A 83 -13.41 1.21 17.66
N LYS A 84 -13.43 1.51 18.96
CA LYS A 84 -12.56 2.51 19.56
C LYS A 84 -11.09 2.22 19.22
N GLY A 85 -10.35 3.26 18.85
CA GLY A 85 -8.95 3.17 18.47
C GLY A 85 -8.70 2.89 16.98
N MET A 86 -9.74 2.69 16.18
CA MET A 86 -9.57 2.61 14.72
C MET A 86 -9.39 4.02 14.15
N SER A 87 -8.35 4.19 13.32
CA SER A 87 -8.20 5.42 12.54
C SER A 87 -9.20 5.45 11.37
N GLU A 88 -9.44 6.64 10.82
CA GLU A 88 -10.26 6.81 9.62
C GLU A 88 -9.75 5.94 8.45
N TRP A 89 -8.43 5.88 8.27
CA TRP A 89 -7.80 4.98 7.29
C TRP A 89 -8.09 3.52 7.57
N ALA A 90 -8.03 3.09 8.84
CA ALA A 90 -8.28 1.71 9.21
C ALA A 90 -9.71 1.25 8.86
N VAL A 91 -10.69 2.15 8.94
CA VAL A 91 -12.08 1.87 8.52
C VAL A 91 -12.15 1.66 7.01
N LEU A 92 -11.61 2.59 6.22
CA LEU A 92 -11.57 2.51 4.76
C LEU A 92 -10.82 1.27 4.28
N PHE A 93 -9.65 1.02 4.86
CA PHE A 93 -8.83 -0.15 4.56
C PHE A 93 -9.56 -1.45 4.88
N SER A 94 -10.19 -1.52 6.06
CA SER A 94 -10.96 -2.70 6.49
C SER A 94 -12.12 -2.99 5.53
N PHE A 95 -12.84 -1.97 5.10
CA PHE A 95 -13.90 -2.13 4.12
C PHE A 95 -13.35 -2.64 2.78
N CYS A 96 -12.36 -1.96 2.21
CA CYS A 96 -11.79 -2.34 0.91
C CYS A 96 -11.21 -3.75 0.93
N ASN A 97 -10.49 -4.09 2.00
CA ASN A 97 -9.88 -5.42 2.12
C ASN A 97 -10.92 -6.52 2.34
N ASN A 98 -11.95 -6.27 3.17
CA ASN A 98 -12.89 -7.31 3.59
C ASN A 98 -14.07 -7.49 2.63
N TYR A 99 -14.52 -6.42 1.96
CA TYR A 99 -15.68 -6.45 1.07
C TYR A 99 -15.31 -6.42 -0.40
N LEU A 100 -14.24 -5.72 -0.76
CA LEU A 100 -13.79 -5.60 -2.14
C LEU A 100 -12.62 -6.57 -2.47
N GLY A 101 -11.91 -7.08 -1.45
CA GLY A 101 -10.71 -7.90 -1.63
C GLY A 101 -9.53 -7.14 -2.21
N VAL A 102 -9.54 -5.80 -2.11
CA VAL A 102 -8.51 -4.92 -2.66
C VAL A 102 -7.84 -4.09 -1.57
N ARG A 103 -6.63 -3.66 -1.84
CA ARG A 103 -5.94 -2.67 -1.01
C ARG A 103 -6.17 -1.28 -1.59
N PRO A 104 -6.81 -0.39 -0.83
CA PRO A 104 -6.99 0.99 -1.28
C PRO A 104 -5.65 1.73 -1.27
N ARG A 105 -5.55 2.73 -2.13
CA ARG A 105 -4.46 3.70 -2.15
C ARG A 105 -4.99 5.11 -2.34
N ILE A 106 -4.19 6.11 -1.98
CA ILE A 106 -4.51 7.50 -2.29
C ILE A 106 -3.65 7.92 -3.47
N THR A 107 -4.30 8.44 -4.51
CA THR A 107 -3.61 8.95 -5.70
C THR A 107 -2.97 10.32 -5.40
N PRO A 108 -1.98 10.76 -6.19
CA PRO A 108 -1.42 12.12 -6.09
C PRO A 108 -2.47 13.22 -6.23
N GLN A 109 -3.61 12.92 -6.87
CA GLN A 109 -4.73 13.83 -7.07
C GLN A 109 -5.67 13.90 -5.86
N GLY A 110 -5.39 13.13 -4.79
CA GLY A 110 -6.20 13.08 -3.58
C GLY A 110 -7.46 12.21 -3.70
N GLU A 111 -7.42 11.19 -4.56
CA GLU A 111 -8.52 10.25 -4.75
C GLU A 111 -8.28 8.98 -3.95
N LEU A 112 -9.32 8.41 -3.37
CA LEU A 112 -9.29 7.06 -2.78
C LEU A 112 -9.51 6.03 -3.90
N ASP A 113 -8.45 5.37 -4.35
CA ASP A 113 -8.53 4.30 -5.34
C ASP A 113 -8.73 2.94 -4.66
N ALA A 114 -9.91 2.38 -4.84
CA ALA A 114 -10.33 1.07 -4.39
C ALA A 114 -10.73 0.16 -5.56
N THR A 115 -10.18 0.39 -6.76
CA THR A 115 -10.44 -0.44 -7.94
C THR A 115 -9.68 -1.76 -7.89
N GLY A 116 -8.56 -1.80 -7.17
CA GLY A 116 -7.63 -2.93 -7.19
C GLY A 116 -6.85 -3.07 -8.50
N MET A 117 -7.04 -2.12 -9.41
CA MET A 117 -6.31 -2.11 -10.68
C MET A 117 -4.91 -1.51 -10.50
N ASP A 118 -3.99 -1.99 -11.30
CA ASP A 118 -2.67 -1.40 -11.44
C ASP A 118 -2.79 0.02 -12.04
N SER A 119 -1.74 0.83 -11.88
CA SER A 119 -1.69 2.14 -12.53
C SER A 119 -1.80 1.99 -14.04
N PRO A 120 -2.61 2.84 -14.72
CA PRO A 120 -2.76 2.81 -16.18
C PRO A 120 -1.52 3.36 -16.93
N LEU A 121 -0.52 3.86 -16.21
CA LEU A 121 0.70 4.38 -16.82
C LEU A 121 1.51 3.28 -17.51
N PRO A 122 2.26 3.62 -18.57
CA PRO A 122 3.14 2.68 -19.25
C PRO A 122 4.14 2.05 -18.27
N PRO A 123 4.51 0.78 -18.47
CA PRO A 123 5.51 0.13 -17.63
C PRO A 123 6.85 0.87 -17.63
N LEU A 124 7.48 0.98 -16.47
CA LEU A 124 8.84 1.50 -16.35
C LEU A 124 9.85 0.41 -16.68
N LEU A 125 10.88 0.79 -17.41
CA LEU A 125 12.05 -0.07 -17.67
C LEU A 125 13.27 0.54 -17.00
N PHE A 126 13.80 -0.14 -15.99
CA PHE A 126 15.09 0.20 -15.37
C PHE A 126 16.18 -0.65 -16.01
N SER A 127 17.08 -0.02 -16.75
CA SER A 127 18.14 -0.72 -17.49
C SER A 127 19.31 0.22 -17.76
N SER A 128 20.52 -0.30 -17.73
CA SER A 128 21.70 0.43 -18.20
C SER A 128 21.76 0.56 -19.73
N ASN A 129 20.94 -0.23 -20.47
CA ASN A 129 20.94 -0.32 -21.93
C ASN A 129 19.61 0.19 -22.51
N GLY A 130 19.38 1.52 -22.48
CA GLY A 130 18.22 2.11 -23.15
C GLY A 130 16.96 2.29 -22.29
N GLY A 131 17.06 2.05 -20.98
CA GLY A 131 16.00 2.32 -20.01
C GLY A 131 16.33 3.48 -19.07
N ILE A 132 15.64 3.55 -17.94
CA ILE A 132 15.96 4.47 -16.85
C ILE A 132 17.22 3.95 -16.16
N PRO A 133 18.32 4.73 -16.16
CA PRO A 133 19.55 4.30 -15.53
C PRO A 133 19.42 4.27 -14.02
N PHE A 134 20.15 3.38 -13.37
CA PHE A 134 20.19 3.29 -11.92
C PHE A 134 21.64 3.30 -11.38
N LEU A 135 21.79 3.78 -10.15
CA LEU A 135 23.06 3.85 -9.42
C LEU A 135 23.33 2.58 -8.63
N SER A 136 22.25 2.02 -8.04
CA SER A 136 22.34 0.79 -7.25
C SER A 136 21.02 0.04 -7.22
N LEU A 137 21.12 -1.26 -6.98
CA LEU A 137 20.03 -2.19 -6.74
C LEU A 137 20.25 -2.86 -5.39
N GLU A 138 19.19 -2.96 -4.59
CA GLU A 138 19.17 -3.77 -3.37
C GLU A 138 18.00 -4.73 -3.44
N GLU A 139 18.30 -6.02 -3.59
CA GLU A 139 17.31 -7.09 -3.61
C GLU A 139 17.21 -7.75 -2.23
N ARG A 140 16.01 -7.85 -1.70
CA ARG A 140 15.75 -8.48 -0.39
C ARG A 140 14.71 -9.57 -0.52
N HIS A 141 15.08 -10.76 -0.11
CA HIS A 141 14.17 -11.88 0.12
C HIS A 141 13.87 -11.97 1.62
N LEU A 142 12.60 -11.86 1.97
CA LEU A 142 12.12 -11.81 3.35
C LEU A 142 11.16 -12.97 3.65
N PRO A 143 11.63 -14.22 3.63
CA PRO A 143 10.78 -15.39 3.86
C PRO A 143 10.10 -15.38 5.24
N CYS A 144 10.56 -14.52 6.15
CA CYS A 144 9.91 -14.29 7.43
C CYS A 144 8.50 -13.68 7.32
N HIS A 145 8.12 -13.10 6.20
CA HIS A 145 6.77 -12.58 5.94
C HIS A 145 5.82 -13.62 5.34
N LEU A 146 6.34 -14.69 4.75
CA LEU A 146 5.51 -15.73 4.13
C LEU A 146 4.63 -16.43 5.16
N LEU A 147 3.39 -16.71 4.75
CA LEU A 147 2.43 -17.50 5.50
C LEU A 147 2.10 -18.77 4.72
N SER A 148 2.23 -19.94 5.35
CA SER A 148 1.86 -21.21 4.74
C SER A 148 0.39 -21.54 4.93
N GLU A 149 -0.26 -20.94 5.96
CA GLU A 149 -1.62 -21.31 6.32
C GLU A 149 -2.35 -20.18 7.04
N VAL A 150 -3.62 -19.99 6.68
CA VAL A 150 -4.57 -19.14 7.42
C VAL A 150 -5.76 -20.00 7.83
N ARG A 151 -6.16 -19.91 9.08
CA ARG A 151 -7.33 -20.63 9.62
C ARG A 151 -8.37 -19.65 10.11
N PHE A 152 -9.63 -19.94 9.79
CA PHE A 152 -10.78 -19.15 10.19
C PHE A 152 -11.68 -19.96 11.10
N ARG A 153 -12.32 -19.23 12.01
CA ARG A 153 -13.39 -19.75 12.84
C ARG A 153 -14.67 -19.79 12.01
N ALA A 154 -15.34 -20.92 11.96
CA ALA A 154 -16.68 -21.01 11.40
C ALA A 154 -17.67 -20.22 12.25
N GLN A 155 -18.66 -19.59 11.62
CA GLN A 155 -19.66 -18.76 12.32
C GLN A 155 -20.46 -19.56 13.40
N SER A 156 -20.61 -20.85 13.20
CA SER A 156 -21.43 -21.74 14.03
C SER A 156 -20.67 -22.58 15.06
N GLY A 157 -19.37 -22.44 15.15
CA GLY A 157 -18.56 -23.30 16.01
C GLY A 157 -17.34 -22.60 16.63
N GLY A 158 -16.89 -23.11 17.79
CA GLY A 158 -15.70 -22.61 18.47
C GLY A 158 -14.37 -22.93 17.78
N GLU A 159 -14.36 -23.76 16.75
CA GLU A 159 -13.17 -24.30 16.12
C GLU A 159 -12.75 -23.54 14.87
N TYR A 160 -11.44 -23.49 14.62
CA TYR A 160 -10.84 -22.93 13.41
C TYR A 160 -10.82 -23.98 12.28
N SER A 161 -12.01 -24.33 11.80
CA SER A 161 -12.22 -25.46 10.86
C SER A 161 -11.95 -25.11 9.40
N ILE A 162 -12.03 -23.83 9.02
CA ILE A 162 -11.76 -23.38 7.66
C ILE A 162 -10.27 -23.14 7.50
N ARG A 163 -9.63 -23.85 6.58
CA ARG A 163 -8.20 -23.80 6.34
C ARG A 163 -7.91 -23.40 4.90
N LEU A 164 -7.07 -22.38 4.73
CA LEU A 164 -6.46 -22.01 3.45
C LEU A 164 -4.95 -22.22 3.54
N THR A 165 -4.39 -22.86 2.53
CA THR A 165 -2.98 -23.22 2.50
C THR A 165 -2.33 -22.64 1.24
N ASP A 166 -1.15 -22.05 1.40
CA ASP A 166 -0.28 -21.67 0.30
C ASP A 166 0.67 -22.84 0.00
N ALA A 167 0.34 -23.59 -1.05
CA ALA A 167 1.09 -24.78 -1.43
C ALA A 167 2.56 -24.48 -1.78
N GLN A 168 2.83 -23.34 -2.41
CA GLN A 168 4.17 -22.93 -2.79
C GLN A 168 5.03 -22.63 -1.55
N THR A 169 4.48 -21.92 -0.58
CA THR A 169 5.15 -21.62 0.70
C THR A 169 5.40 -22.89 1.52
N VAL A 170 4.44 -23.81 1.51
CA VAL A 170 4.62 -25.14 2.17
C VAL A 170 5.74 -25.92 1.50
N ALA A 171 5.81 -25.94 0.17
CA ALA A 171 6.87 -26.64 -0.58
C ALA A 171 8.27 -26.09 -0.28
N GLN A 172 8.38 -24.84 0.13
CA GLN A 172 9.63 -24.22 0.61
C GLN A 172 9.98 -24.60 2.06
N GLY A 173 9.20 -25.45 2.71
CA GLY A 173 9.41 -25.87 4.09
C GLY A 173 9.01 -24.83 5.15
N ILE A 174 8.31 -23.76 4.76
CA ILE A 174 7.90 -22.70 5.67
C ILE A 174 6.61 -23.13 6.38
N GLN A 175 6.64 -23.08 7.72
CA GLN A 175 5.52 -23.44 8.58
C GLN A 175 5.09 -22.25 9.43
N ARG A 176 4.36 -21.29 8.82
CA ARG A 176 3.80 -20.12 9.52
C ARG A 176 2.30 -20.07 9.34
N ARG A 177 1.60 -19.89 10.46
CA ARG A 177 0.14 -19.92 10.53
C ARG A 177 -0.40 -18.64 11.15
N ARG A 178 -1.59 -18.23 10.68
CA ARG A 178 -2.41 -17.20 11.30
C ARG A 178 -3.79 -17.74 11.60
N TYR A 179 -4.32 -17.35 12.74
CA TYR A 179 -5.71 -17.60 13.12
C TYR A 179 -6.49 -16.31 13.02
N CYS A 180 -7.62 -16.36 12.33
CA CYS A 180 -8.49 -15.22 12.14
C CYS A 180 -9.86 -15.54 12.72
N ASN A 181 -10.44 -14.60 13.44
CA ASN A 181 -11.84 -14.68 13.83
C ASN A 181 -12.70 -14.77 12.56
N ALA A 182 -13.94 -15.20 12.68
CA ALA A 182 -14.84 -15.32 11.54
C ALA A 182 -14.75 -14.07 10.69
N ALA A 183 -14.61 -14.27 9.39
CA ALA A 183 -14.72 -13.17 8.44
C ALA A 183 -16.07 -12.47 8.63
N PRO A 184 -16.15 -11.16 8.39
CA PRO A 184 -17.44 -10.45 8.39
C PRO A 184 -18.47 -11.24 7.60
N SER A 185 -19.71 -11.23 8.06
CA SER A 185 -20.82 -12.07 7.54
C SER A 185 -21.09 -11.97 6.05
N SER A 186 -20.55 -10.97 5.40
CA SER A 186 -20.71 -10.67 3.97
C SER A 186 -19.49 -11.01 3.11
N SER A 187 -18.33 -11.20 3.68
CA SER A 187 -17.14 -11.59 2.93
C SER A 187 -17.05 -13.10 2.86
N ARG A 188 -16.69 -13.64 1.72
CA ARG A 188 -16.32 -15.04 1.61
C ARG A 188 -15.05 -15.25 2.45
N PRO A 189 -15.05 -16.14 3.47
CA PRO A 189 -13.86 -16.38 4.29
C PRO A 189 -12.61 -16.71 3.45
N ALA A 190 -12.82 -17.40 2.31
CA ALA A 190 -11.79 -17.70 1.34
C ALA A 190 -11.12 -16.43 0.79
N SER A 191 -11.89 -15.45 0.33
CA SER A 191 -11.35 -14.22 -0.27
C SER A 191 -10.46 -13.43 0.69
N PHE A 192 -10.86 -13.36 1.97
CA PHE A 192 -10.06 -12.70 3.01
C PHE A 192 -8.75 -13.44 3.27
N GLY A 193 -8.81 -14.78 3.34
CA GLY A 193 -7.60 -15.58 3.55
C GLY A 193 -6.65 -15.55 2.37
N GLU A 194 -7.18 -15.59 1.16
CA GLU A 194 -6.40 -15.42 -0.07
C GLU A 194 -5.71 -14.06 -0.11
N ALA A 195 -6.42 -12.99 0.28
CA ALA A 195 -5.83 -11.66 0.40
C ALA A 195 -4.70 -11.61 1.44
N MET A 196 -4.83 -12.33 2.56
CA MET A 196 -3.76 -12.43 3.56
C MET A 196 -2.54 -13.18 3.03
N LEU A 197 -2.75 -14.32 2.37
CA LEU A 197 -1.66 -15.11 1.79
C LEU A 197 -0.95 -14.33 0.68
N ARG A 198 -1.70 -13.69 -0.21
CA ARG A 198 -1.17 -12.80 -1.26
C ARG A 198 -0.34 -11.67 -0.65
N SER A 199 -0.89 -10.98 0.36
CA SER A 199 -0.18 -9.93 1.10
C SER A 199 1.14 -10.41 1.70
N ALA A 200 1.16 -11.62 2.24
CA ALA A 200 2.36 -12.22 2.81
C ALA A 200 3.42 -12.47 1.73
N ARG A 201 3.02 -12.97 0.56
CA ARG A 201 3.92 -13.17 -0.58
C ARG A 201 4.47 -11.83 -1.09
N GLU A 202 3.63 -10.82 -1.29
CA GLU A 202 4.04 -9.49 -1.71
C GLU A 202 5.08 -8.86 -0.77
N GLN A 203 4.93 -9.07 0.54
CA GLN A 203 5.86 -8.54 1.54
C GLN A 203 7.16 -9.36 1.64
N SER A 204 7.19 -10.58 1.09
CA SER A 204 8.36 -11.45 1.14
C SER A 204 9.46 -11.07 0.16
N TYR A 205 9.19 -10.16 -0.77
CA TYR A 205 10.15 -9.68 -1.75
C TYR A 205 10.15 -8.15 -1.83
N ARG A 206 11.33 -7.58 -1.90
CA ARG A 206 11.53 -6.15 -2.11
C ARG A 206 12.76 -5.91 -2.96
N LEU A 207 12.62 -5.08 -3.98
CA LEU A 207 13.72 -4.56 -4.74
C LEU A 207 13.74 -3.04 -4.64
N THR A 208 14.86 -2.46 -4.23
CA THR A 208 15.05 -1.00 -4.21
C THR A 208 15.95 -0.62 -5.35
N VAL A 209 15.47 0.24 -6.23
CA VAL A 209 16.21 0.80 -7.36
C VAL A 209 16.51 2.26 -7.04
N VAL A 210 17.79 2.62 -7.00
CA VAL A 210 18.24 4.00 -6.79
C VAL A 210 18.66 4.60 -8.11
N CYS A 211 17.99 5.65 -8.56
CA CYS A 211 18.22 6.32 -9.83
C CYS A 211 18.80 7.71 -9.64
N PRO A 212 19.66 8.18 -10.55
CA PRO A 212 20.06 9.57 -10.58
C PRO A 212 18.90 10.44 -11.06
N GLY A 213 18.78 11.64 -10.48
CA GLY A 213 17.75 12.60 -10.88
C GLY A 213 16.35 12.24 -10.42
N TRP A 214 15.38 12.76 -11.13
CA TRP A 214 13.97 12.55 -10.88
C TRP A 214 13.40 11.48 -11.81
N VAL A 215 12.74 10.48 -11.23
CA VAL A 215 11.99 9.46 -11.97
C VAL A 215 10.51 9.64 -11.65
N ASP A 216 9.71 9.93 -12.67
CA ASP A 216 8.25 9.97 -12.53
C ASP A 216 7.73 8.54 -12.46
N ALA A 217 7.48 8.07 -11.24
CA ALA A 217 6.95 6.73 -10.96
C ALA A 217 5.73 6.84 -10.06
N GLU A 218 4.71 6.06 -10.35
CA GLU A 218 3.45 6.04 -9.59
C GLU A 218 3.27 4.70 -8.87
N ILE A 219 2.74 4.75 -7.64
CA ILE A 219 2.41 3.53 -6.89
C ILE A 219 1.40 2.69 -7.69
N GLY A 220 1.70 1.40 -7.84
CA GLY A 220 0.91 0.48 -8.66
C GLY A 220 1.31 0.44 -10.13
N GLN A 221 2.26 1.26 -10.58
CA GLN A 221 2.78 1.20 -11.94
C GLN A 221 3.62 -0.06 -12.13
N SER A 222 3.37 -0.77 -13.24
CA SER A 222 4.15 -1.94 -13.61
C SER A 222 5.58 -1.51 -13.99
N CYS A 223 6.54 -2.36 -13.68
CA CYS A 223 7.93 -2.09 -14.04
C CYS A 223 8.73 -3.38 -14.23
N ARG A 224 9.82 -3.25 -14.97
CA ARG A 224 10.80 -4.31 -15.22
C ARG A 224 12.19 -3.76 -14.92
N VAL A 225 13.04 -4.60 -14.36
CA VAL A 225 14.43 -4.25 -14.06
C VAL A 225 15.34 -5.24 -14.77
N GLU A 226 16.18 -4.74 -15.64
CA GLU A 226 17.18 -5.53 -16.37
C GLU A 226 18.53 -5.40 -15.68
N SER A 227 18.96 -6.46 -15.02
CA SER A 227 20.27 -6.56 -14.40
C SER A 227 20.70 -8.03 -14.31
N PRO A 228 21.95 -8.35 -14.64
CA PRO A 228 22.48 -9.72 -14.49
C PRO A 228 22.62 -10.15 -13.02
N PHE A 229 22.48 -9.23 -12.08
CA PHE A 229 22.65 -9.48 -10.65
C PHE A 229 21.35 -9.81 -9.93
N LEU A 230 20.19 -9.72 -10.61
CA LEU A 230 18.91 -10.01 -10.01
C LEU A 230 18.54 -11.48 -10.15
N SER A 231 18.01 -12.03 -9.07
CA SER A 231 17.46 -13.40 -9.04
C SER A 231 16.06 -13.50 -9.64
N VAL A 232 15.36 -12.36 -9.81
CA VAL A 232 13.99 -12.27 -10.28
C VAL A 232 13.92 -11.41 -11.53
N SER A 233 13.42 -12.00 -12.62
CA SER A 233 13.18 -11.32 -13.92
C SER A 233 11.68 -11.11 -14.20
N GLU A 234 10.83 -11.25 -13.19
CA GLU A 234 9.38 -11.13 -13.31
C GLU A 234 8.92 -9.67 -13.35
N ASP A 235 7.70 -9.44 -13.78
CA ASP A 235 7.07 -8.13 -13.72
C ASP A 235 6.88 -7.70 -12.25
N LEU A 236 7.29 -6.47 -11.98
CA LEU A 236 7.25 -5.87 -10.66
C LEU A 236 6.26 -4.71 -10.62
N LEU A 237 5.85 -4.33 -9.42
CA LEU A 237 5.00 -3.16 -9.18
C LEU A 237 5.72 -2.16 -8.28
N VAL A 238 5.59 -0.88 -8.60
CA VAL A 238 6.02 0.21 -7.74
C VAL A 238 5.17 0.23 -6.48
N CYS A 239 5.79 0.12 -5.30
CA CYS A 239 5.07 0.19 -4.03
C CYS A 239 5.42 1.42 -3.19
N ALA A 240 6.55 2.07 -3.45
CA ALA A 240 6.88 3.37 -2.89
C ALA A 240 7.91 4.10 -3.76
N VAL A 241 7.86 5.42 -3.72
CA VAL A 241 8.84 6.29 -4.37
C VAL A 241 9.34 7.29 -3.34
N ARG A 242 10.65 7.48 -3.27
CA ARG A 242 11.29 8.44 -2.38
C ARG A 242 12.19 9.35 -3.19
N TYR A 243 11.98 10.63 -3.09
CA TYR A 243 12.81 11.66 -3.70
C TYR A 243 13.71 12.28 -2.64
N ARG A 244 14.97 12.35 -2.95
CA ARG A 244 15.96 13.07 -2.12
C ARG A 244 16.69 14.08 -2.98
N ARG A 245 16.72 15.30 -2.51
CA ARG A 245 17.53 16.38 -3.12
C ARG A 245 18.30 17.08 -2.03
N ASP A 246 19.59 17.18 -2.21
CA ASP A 246 20.49 17.99 -1.40
C ASP A 246 21.37 18.86 -2.30
N MET A 247 22.35 19.56 -1.73
CA MET A 247 23.22 20.46 -2.51
C MET A 247 24.11 19.73 -3.50
N SER A 248 24.40 18.46 -3.27
CA SER A 248 25.35 17.64 -4.06
C SER A 248 24.69 16.56 -4.88
N SER A 249 23.47 16.18 -4.55
CA SER A 249 22.81 15.03 -5.15
C SER A 249 21.31 15.26 -5.36
N HIS A 250 20.80 14.58 -6.37
CA HIS A 250 19.38 14.43 -6.64
C HIS A 250 19.12 12.98 -7.04
N ILE A 251 18.45 12.25 -6.20
CA ILE A 251 18.19 10.82 -6.40
C ILE A 251 16.72 10.48 -6.19
N THR A 252 16.26 9.48 -6.91
CA THR A 252 14.97 8.82 -6.70
C THR A 252 15.21 7.38 -6.31
N SER A 253 14.63 6.95 -5.20
CA SER A 253 14.59 5.54 -4.81
C SER A 253 13.20 4.99 -5.08
N VAL A 254 13.11 4.02 -5.98
CA VAL A 254 11.87 3.32 -6.33
C VAL A 254 11.89 1.96 -5.65
N ILE A 255 10.87 1.69 -4.84
CA ILE A 255 10.74 0.44 -4.11
C ILE A 255 9.70 -0.41 -4.82
N LEU A 256 10.10 -1.61 -5.19
CA LEU A 256 9.35 -2.54 -6.01
C LEU A 256 9.01 -3.81 -5.21
N ARG A 257 7.89 -4.42 -5.58
CA ARG A 257 7.45 -5.74 -5.11
C ARG A 257 7.07 -6.62 -6.29
N LYS A 258 6.96 -7.92 -6.07
CA LYS A 258 6.43 -8.82 -7.09
C LYS A 258 4.98 -8.46 -7.43
N LYS A 259 4.64 -8.56 -8.70
CA LYS A 259 3.25 -8.52 -9.15
C LYS A 259 2.65 -9.90 -8.87
N GLU A 260 1.68 -9.96 -7.98
CA GLU A 260 0.90 -11.17 -7.75
C GLU A 260 -0.30 -11.18 -8.70
N GLY A 261 -0.42 -12.27 -9.44
CA GLY A 261 -1.53 -12.50 -10.36
C GLY A 261 -2.86 -12.81 -9.64
#